data_23ac20b5aab4db372f099fe9d6eacd14
#
_entry.id   23ac20b5aab4db372f099fe9d6eacd14
#
_cell.length_a   1.000
_cell.length_b   1.000
_cell.length_c   1.000
_cell.angle_alpha   90.00
_cell.angle_beta   90.00
_cell.angle_gamma   90.00
#
_symmetry.space_group_name_H-M   'P 1'
#
loop_
_entity.id
_entity.type
_entity.pdbx_description
1 polymer ?
#
loop_
_entity_poly.entity_id
_entity_poly.type
_entity_poly.pdbx_seq_one_letter_code
_entity_poly.pdbx_strand_id
1 'polypeptide(L)'
;MTDKVITPASLKNGALTKGLIGACRLLNILVHIVRGLWLARIAYVDRAPGERDEAVRRWSQQLLKVLGVELVVQGQPRPGAKLVVSNHVSWLDIVAINSVVPSRFVSKAEVAGWPVVGYLVTAAGTLYLQRERRRDAMRVLGLMSDALRDGYTVAVFPEGTTGDGRALMHFHANMLQAAIDAKEPVQPVALRYSDVAHDISPVAAFVGDTTLWQSLWGVVTAQGLTVHVNVLPLQTVDHADRRALAELLSSRIADCLYQK
;
A
#
# COMPACT_ATOMS: atom_id res chain seq x y z
N MET A 1 -27.61 33.66 7.94
CA MET A 1 -27.64 32.25 7.50
C MET A 1 -28.41 32.22 6.19
N THR A 2 -27.68 32.18 5.07
CA THR A 2 -28.31 32.12 3.73
C THR A 2 -28.24 30.66 3.29
N ASP A 3 -29.37 29.98 3.39
CA ASP A 3 -29.54 28.61 2.84
C ASP A 3 -29.28 28.65 1.33
N LYS A 4 -28.18 28.04 0.91
CA LYS A 4 -27.87 27.83 -0.51
C LYS A 4 -28.82 26.76 -1.05
N VAL A 5 -29.89 27.20 -1.71
CA VAL A 5 -30.81 26.30 -2.43
C VAL A 5 -30.01 25.59 -3.53
N ILE A 6 -29.78 24.29 -3.36
CA ILE A 6 -29.10 23.45 -4.37
C ILE A 6 -30.13 23.10 -5.45
N THR A 7 -30.04 23.73 -6.61
CA THR A 7 -30.92 23.45 -7.75
C THR A 7 -30.54 22.15 -8.45
N PRO A 8 -31.48 21.41 -9.09
CA PRO A 8 -31.22 20.19 -9.86
C PRO A 8 -30.16 20.36 -10.99
N ALA A 9 -30.05 21.55 -11.55
CA ALA A 9 -29.04 21.89 -12.54
C ALA A 9 -27.61 21.94 -11.94
N SER A 10 -27.44 22.40 -10.70
CA SER A 10 -26.16 22.41 -9.98
C SER A 10 -25.64 21.00 -9.70
N LEU A 11 -26.54 20.07 -9.38
CA LEU A 11 -26.21 18.64 -9.16
C LEU A 11 -25.79 17.94 -10.45
N LYS A 12 -26.45 18.22 -11.57
CA LYS A 12 -26.08 17.66 -12.90
C LYS A 12 -24.73 18.16 -13.39
N ASN A 13 -24.44 19.44 -13.23
CA ASN A 13 -23.14 20.00 -13.58
C ASN A 13 -22.00 19.42 -12.73
N GLY A 14 -22.23 19.21 -11.45
CA GLY A 14 -21.25 18.55 -10.57
C GLY A 14 -20.97 17.08 -10.94
N ALA A 15 -21.98 16.34 -11.37
CA ALA A 15 -21.83 14.95 -11.79
C ALA A 15 -21.09 14.82 -13.13
N LEU A 16 -21.41 15.70 -14.11
CA LEU A 16 -20.71 15.75 -15.40
C LEU A 16 -19.22 16.13 -15.23
N THR A 17 -18.94 17.10 -14.37
CA THR A 17 -17.56 17.51 -14.07
C THR A 17 -16.75 16.39 -13.41
N LYS A 18 -17.34 15.67 -12.45
CA LYS A 18 -16.71 14.50 -11.80
C LYS A 18 -16.44 13.38 -12.82
N GLY A 19 -17.40 13.09 -13.70
CA GLY A 19 -17.25 12.10 -14.75
C GLY A 19 -16.12 12.44 -15.73
N LEU A 20 -16.02 13.70 -16.16
CA LEU A 20 -14.97 14.17 -17.06
C LEU A 20 -13.57 14.09 -16.39
N ILE A 21 -13.45 14.51 -15.14
CA ILE A 21 -12.21 14.40 -14.37
C ILE A 21 -11.82 12.92 -14.24
N GLY A 22 -12.76 12.04 -13.90
CA GLY A 22 -12.51 10.60 -13.80
C GLY A 22 -12.02 10.01 -15.13
N ALA A 23 -12.66 10.36 -16.25
CA ALA A 23 -12.25 9.89 -17.57
C ALA A 23 -10.84 10.37 -17.96
N CYS A 24 -10.50 11.63 -17.69
CA CYS A 24 -9.15 12.17 -17.92
C CYS A 24 -8.10 11.46 -17.04
N ARG A 25 -8.42 11.20 -15.77
CA ARG A 25 -7.52 10.45 -14.88
C ARG A 25 -7.33 9.01 -15.35
N LEU A 26 -8.39 8.32 -15.79
CA LEU A 26 -8.29 6.96 -16.34
C LEU A 26 -7.39 6.90 -17.58
N LEU A 27 -7.51 7.86 -18.49
CA LEU A 27 -6.61 7.94 -19.65
C LEU A 27 -5.15 8.13 -19.21
N ASN A 28 -4.91 9.03 -18.27
CA ASN A 28 -3.57 9.26 -17.74
C ASN A 28 -3.02 8.02 -17.02
N ILE A 29 -3.87 7.26 -16.30
CA ILE A 29 -3.50 5.98 -15.67
C ILE A 29 -3.06 4.99 -16.73
N LEU A 30 -3.81 4.86 -17.83
CA LEU A 30 -3.44 3.97 -18.93
C LEU A 30 -2.06 4.30 -19.49
N VAL A 31 -1.79 5.57 -19.77
CA VAL A 31 -0.47 6.04 -20.24
C VAL A 31 0.61 5.73 -19.19
N HIS A 32 0.32 5.97 -17.91
CA HIS A 32 1.26 5.71 -16.82
C HIS A 32 1.57 4.22 -16.65
N ILE A 33 0.56 3.35 -16.81
CA ILE A 33 0.73 1.89 -16.80
C ILE A 33 1.59 1.43 -17.97
N VAL A 34 1.32 1.90 -19.19
CA VAL A 34 2.13 1.57 -20.38
C VAL A 34 3.58 1.98 -20.19
N ARG A 35 3.82 3.17 -19.63
CA ARG A 35 5.16 3.63 -19.26
C ARG A 35 5.79 2.72 -18.19
N GLY A 36 5.04 2.27 -17.19
CA GLY A 36 5.50 1.34 -16.17
C GLY A 36 5.90 -0.01 -16.75
N LEU A 37 5.12 -0.56 -17.67
CA LEU A 37 5.42 -1.80 -18.40
C LEU A 37 6.72 -1.68 -19.21
N TRP A 38 6.88 -0.57 -19.91
CA TRP A 38 8.09 -0.27 -20.68
C TRP A 38 9.33 -0.17 -19.77
N LEU A 39 9.21 0.57 -18.67
CA LEU A 39 10.26 0.67 -17.66
C LEU A 39 10.62 -0.69 -17.05
N ALA A 40 9.61 -1.49 -16.69
CA ALA A 40 9.81 -2.82 -16.12
C ALA A 40 10.55 -3.75 -17.10
N ARG A 41 10.24 -3.68 -18.40
CA ARG A 41 10.86 -4.54 -19.43
C ARG A 41 12.30 -4.15 -19.80
N ILE A 42 12.59 -2.85 -19.84
CA ILE A 42 13.88 -2.36 -20.37
C ILE A 42 14.83 -1.93 -19.24
N ALA A 43 14.30 -1.31 -18.21
CA ALA A 43 15.11 -0.64 -17.21
C ALA A 43 15.41 -1.47 -15.95
N TYR A 44 14.63 -2.55 -15.72
CA TYR A 44 14.83 -3.37 -14.50
C TYR A 44 15.83 -4.51 -14.67
N VAL A 45 16.16 -4.91 -15.90
CA VAL A 45 17.00 -6.09 -16.17
C VAL A 45 18.45 -5.89 -15.71
N ASP A 46 18.97 -4.65 -15.78
CA ASP A 46 20.40 -4.37 -15.51
C ASP A 46 20.66 -3.29 -14.45
N ARG A 47 19.66 -2.92 -13.62
CA ARG A 47 19.85 -1.87 -12.60
C ARG A 47 20.29 -2.42 -11.25
N ALA A 48 21.18 -1.68 -10.60
CA ALA A 48 21.52 -1.90 -9.20
C ALA A 48 20.27 -1.81 -8.30
N PRO A 49 20.19 -2.58 -7.19
CA PRO A 49 19.01 -2.61 -6.32
C PRO A 49 18.48 -1.24 -5.91
N GLY A 50 19.36 -0.31 -5.53
CA GLY A 50 18.95 1.04 -5.12
C GLY A 50 18.34 1.90 -6.25
N GLU A 51 18.80 1.74 -7.49
CA GLU A 51 18.22 2.44 -8.66
C GLU A 51 16.83 1.91 -8.99
N ARG A 52 16.63 0.60 -8.79
CA ARG A 52 15.32 -0.03 -8.95
C ARG A 52 14.31 0.49 -7.92
N ASP A 53 14.72 0.56 -6.66
CA ASP A 53 13.88 1.07 -5.58
C ASP A 53 13.48 2.52 -5.83
N GLU A 54 14.42 3.36 -6.27
CA GLU A 54 14.15 4.74 -6.62
C GLU A 54 13.17 4.86 -7.83
N ALA A 55 13.28 3.96 -8.81
CA ALA A 55 12.35 3.93 -9.94
C ALA A 55 10.93 3.52 -9.49
N VAL A 56 10.80 2.51 -8.59
CA VAL A 56 9.53 2.11 -7.96
C VAL A 56 8.93 3.28 -7.19
N ARG A 57 9.73 3.97 -6.38
CA ARG A 57 9.30 5.12 -5.59
C ARG A 57 8.73 6.23 -6.48
N ARG A 58 9.47 6.65 -7.50
CA ARG A 58 9.04 7.70 -8.43
C ARG A 58 7.78 7.30 -9.22
N TRP A 59 7.72 6.06 -9.68
CA TRP A 59 6.55 5.55 -10.38
C TRP A 59 5.31 5.56 -9.49
N SER A 60 5.43 5.11 -8.24
CA SER A 60 4.35 5.10 -7.26
C SER A 60 3.87 6.51 -6.90
N GLN A 61 4.79 7.46 -6.70
CA GLN A 61 4.45 8.88 -6.47
C GLN A 61 3.69 9.49 -7.65
N GLN A 62 4.12 9.18 -8.87
CA GLN A 62 3.44 9.64 -10.08
C GLN A 62 2.05 8.99 -10.22
N LEU A 63 1.91 7.69 -9.88
CA LEU A 63 0.61 7.01 -9.90
C LEU A 63 -0.38 7.65 -8.93
N LEU A 64 0.01 7.97 -7.69
CA LEU A 64 -0.85 8.68 -6.74
C LEU A 64 -1.33 10.03 -7.32
N LYS A 65 -0.42 10.81 -7.91
CA LYS A 65 -0.78 12.08 -8.58
C LYS A 65 -1.77 11.90 -9.72
N VAL A 66 -1.56 10.90 -10.56
CA VAL A 66 -2.45 10.59 -11.70
C VAL A 66 -3.82 10.11 -11.22
N LEU A 67 -3.87 9.36 -10.13
CA LEU A 67 -5.11 8.97 -9.46
C LEU A 67 -5.84 10.15 -8.82
N GLY A 68 -5.14 11.28 -8.61
CA GLY A 68 -5.66 12.45 -7.89
C GLY A 68 -5.64 12.27 -6.37
N VAL A 69 -4.73 11.45 -5.87
CA VAL A 69 -4.52 11.20 -4.44
C VAL A 69 -3.35 12.05 -3.97
N GLU A 70 -3.59 12.88 -2.97
CA GLU A 70 -2.54 13.63 -2.28
C GLU A 70 -1.77 12.72 -1.32
N LEU A 71 -0.45 12.91 -1.25
CA LEU A 71 0.42 12.15 -0.35
C LEU A 71 0.95 13.05 0.76
N VAL A 72 0.63 12.72 2.00
CA VAL A 72 1.18 13.37 3.19
C VAL A 72 2.04 12.35 3.93
N VAL A 73 3.31 12.69 4.17
CA VAL A 73 4.28 11.81 4.82
C VAL A 73 4.71 12.41 6.14
N GLN A 74 4.68 11.62 7.20
CA GLN A 74 5.25 11.95 8.51
C GLN A 74 6.28 10.89 8.90
N GLY A 75 7.38 11.32 9.51
CA GLY A 75 8.52 10.46 9.81
C GLY A 75 9.40 10.20 8.59
N GLN A 76 10.47 9.44 8.79
CA GLN A 76 11.42 9.07 7.74
C GLN A 76 11.76 7.59 7.82
N PRO A 77 11.77 6.86 6.70
CA PRO A 77 12.22 5.49 6.68
C PRO A 77 13.72 5.42 6.94
N ARG A 78 14.13 4.48 7.78
CA ARG A 78 15.56 4.21 7.96
C ARG A 78 16.13 3.55 6.70
N PRO A 79 17.35 3.88 6.27
CA PRO A 79 18.04 3.15 5.22
C PRO A 79 18.31 1.68 5.57
N GLY A 80 18.53 0.84 4.58
CA GLY A 80 18.88 -0.57 4.73
C GLY A 80 17.66 -1.51 4.82
N ALA A 81 17.97 -2.80 4.95
CA ALA A 81 16.99 -3.87 5.04
C ALA A 81 16.07 -3.70 6.25
N LYS A 82 14.82 -4.00 6.09
CA LYS A 82 13.81 -3.98 7.16
C LYS A 82 12.51 -4.64 6.71
N LEU A 83 11.77 -5.16 7.68
CA LEU A 83 10.40 -5.57 7.45
C LEU A 83 9.46 -4.39 7.71
N VAL A 84 8.78 -3.90 6.70
CA VAL A 84 7.69 -2.91 6.84
C VAL A 84 6.41 -3.65 7.24
N VAL A 85 5.79 -3.16 8.32
CA VAL A 85 4.52 -3.69 8.84
C VAL A 85 3.50 -2.57 8.86
N SER A 86 2.36 -2.78 8.21
CA SER A 86 1.32 -1.74 8.11
C SER A 86 -0.08 -2.32 8.28
N ASN A 87 -1.03 -1.48 8.71
CA ASN A 87 -2.46 -1.74 8.55
C ASN A 87 -2.84 -1.78 7.07
N HIS A 88 -3.99 -2.39 6.75
CA HIS A 88 -4.41 -2.63 5.37
C HIS A 88 -5.85 -2.16 5.12
N VAL A 89 -6.00 -1.16 4.26
CA VAL A 89 -7.29 -0.53 3.92
C VAL A 89 -7.65 -0.76 2.45
N SER A 90 -6.63 -0.78 1.57
CA SER A 90 -6.85 -0.72 0.13
C SER A 90 -5.70 -1.33 -0.66
N TRP A 91 -5.95 -1.64 -1.93
CA TRP A 91 -4.89 -1.88 -2.90
C TRP A 91 -3.96 -0.66 -3.07
N LEU A 92 -4.45 0.54 -2.77
CA LEU A 92 -3.67 1.78 -2.77
C LEU A 92 -2.53 1.78 -1.76
N ASP A 93 -2.62 0.98 -0.69
CA ASP A 93 -1.60 0.91 0.37
C ASP A 93 -0.24 0.50 -0.19
N ILE A 94 -0.24 -0.40 -1.19
CA ILE A 94 0.98 -0.84 -1.87
C ILE A 94 1.63 0.34 -2.60
N VAL A 95 0.83 1.16 -3.27
CA VAL A 95 1.32 2.34 -3.99
C VAL A 95 1.79 3.42 -3.00
N ALA A 96 1.03 3.65 -1.93
CA ALA A 96 1.34 4.62 -0.89
C ALA A 96 2.65 4.28 -0.17
N ILE A 97 2.82 3.03 0.29
CA ILE A 97 4.05 2.58 0.93
C ILE A 97 5.23 2.68 -0.05
N ASN A 98 5.11 2.17 -1.27
CA ASN A 98 6.17 2.23 -2.28
C ASN A 98 6.57 3.66 -2.66
N SER A 99 5.66 4.62 -2.52
CA SER A 99 5.97 6.04 -2.77
C SER A 99 6.91 6.64 -1.72
N VAL A 100 7.07 5.99 -0.55
CA VAL A 100 7.88 6.44 0.59
C VAL A 100 8.98 5.45 0.92
N VAL A 101 8.63 4.17 1.00
CA VAL A 101 9.50 3.05 1.38
C VAL A 101 9.37 1.96 0.32
N PRO A 102 10.13 2.00 -0.77
CA PRO A 102 10.12 0.95 -1.79
C PRO A 102 10.33 -0.42 -1.15
N SER A 103 9.41 -1.34 -1.40
CA SER A 103 9.34 -2.62 -0.70
C SER A 103 8.90 -3.75 -1.61
N ARG A 104 9.36 -4.96 -1.32
CA ARG A 104 8.85 -6.20 -1.90
C ARG A 104 7.66 -6.66 -1.09
N PHE A 105 6.47 -6.66 -1.68
CA PHE A 105 5.25 -7.06 -0.98
C PHE A 105 5.04 -8.56 -1.00
N VAL A 106 4.36 -9.07 0.02
CA VAL A 106 3.81 -10.43 0.01
C VAL A 106 2.37 -10.34 -0.47
N SER A 107 2.03 -11.05 -1.54
CA SER A 107 0.71 -11.05 -2.17
C SER A 107 0.20 -12.46 -2.42
N LYS A 108 -1.12 -12.60 -2.68
CA LYS A 108 -1.72 -13.87 -3.11
C LYS A 108 -1.17 -14.27 -4.47
N ALA A 109 -0.96 -15.58 -4.68
CA ALA A 109 -0.42 -16.10 -5.95
C ALA A 109 -1.30 -15.78 -7.18
N GLU A 110 -2.62 -15.67 -6.99
CA GLU A 110 -3.57 -15.35 -8.06
C GLU A 110 -3.29 -13.97 -8.70
N VAL A 111 -2.73 -13.03 -7.93
CA VAL A 111 -2.39 -11.69 -8.42
C VAL A 111 -1.32 -11.73 -9.53
N ALA A 112 -0.44 -12.73 -9.50
CA ALA A 112 0.55 -12.94 -10.57
C ALA A 112 -0.11 -13.16 -11.95
N GLY A 113 -1.29 -13.80 -11.96
CA GLY A 113 -2.07 -14.06 -13.18
C GLY A 113 -2.92 -12.87 -13.67
N TRP A 114 -2.97 -11.77 -12.93
CA TRP A 114 -3.76 -10.61 -13.37
C TRP A 114 -3.09 -9.92 -14.55
N PRO A 115 -3.83 -9.70 -15.65
CA PRO A 115 -3.28 -8.99 -16.80
C PRO A 115 -2.71 -7.63 -16.39
N VAL A 116 -1.53 -7.29 -16.91
CA VAL A 116 -0.85 -6.01 -16.67
C VAL A 116 -0.38 -5.83 -15.21
N VAL A 117 -1.29 -5.90 -14.23
CA VAL A 117 -0.97 -5.73 -12.80
C VAL A 117 0.01 -6.80 -12.32
N GLY A 118 -0.25 -8.08 -12.64
CA GLY A 118 0.63 -9.19 -12.27
C GLY A 118 2.07 -8.99 -12.77
N TYR A 119 2.23 -8.52 -14.01
CA TYR A 119 3.56 -8.21 -14.54
C TYR A 119 4.25 -7.08 -13.78
N LEU A 120 3.54 -5.98 -13.51
CA LEU A 120 4.11 -4.81 -12.80
C LEU A 120 4.54 -5.16 -11.37
N VAL A 121 3.69 -5.87 -10.62
CA VAL A 121 4.00 -6.24 -9.23
C VAL A 121 5.10 -7.31 -9.15
N THR A 122 5.14 -8.24 -10.13
CA THR A 122 6.25 -9.21 -10.27
C THR A 122 7.57 -8.47 -10.55
N ALA A 123 7.54 -7.52 -11.48
CA ALA A 123 8.70 -6.68 -11.77
C ALA A 123 9.15 -5.86 -10.55
N ALA A 124 8.24 -5.45 -9.67
CA ALA A 124 8.55 -4.81 -8.40
C ALA A 124 9.12 -5.77 -7.33
N GLY A 125 9.22 -7.07 -7.61
CA GLY A 125 9.80 -8.07 -6.71
C GLY A 125 8.81 -8.66 -5.69
N THR A 126 7.52 -8.68 -6.01
CA THR A 126 6.48 -9.26 -5.15
C THR A 126 6.74 -10.75 -4.88
N LEU A 127 6.61 -11.15 -3.62
CA LEU A 127 6.69 -12.52 -3.15
C LEU A 127 5.27 -13.11 -3.11
N TYR A 128 5.05 -14.25 -3.78
CA TYR A 128 3.72 -14.83 -3.91
C TYR A 128 3.48 -15.98 -2.93
N LEU A 129 2.31 -15.95 -2.27
CA LEU A 129 1.85 -16.92 -1.27
C LEU A 129 0.59 -17.65 -1.74
N GLN A 130 0.64 -18.99 -1.77
CA GLN A 130 -0.54 -19.86 -1.87
C GLN A 130 -1.05 -20.17 -0.46
N ARG A 131 -2.09 -19.46 -0.01
CA ARG A 131 -2.56 -19.51 1.39
C ARG A 131 -3.06 -20.87 1.84
N GLU A 132 -3.49 -21.73 0.93
CA GLU A 132 -4.12 -23.02 1.23
C GLU A 132 -3.11 -24.10 1.64
N ARG A 133 -1.81 -23.86 1.48
CA ARG A 133 -0.76 -24.85 1.74
C ARG A 133 0.18 -24.38 2.84
N ARG A 134 0.17 -25.06 3.99
CA ARG A 134 1.09 -24.78 5.11
C ARG A 134 2.58 -24.77 4.68
N ARG A 135 2.95 -25.67 3.76
CA ARG A 135 4.32 -25.72 3.19
C ARG A 135 4.68 -24.44 2.42
N ASP A 136 3.71 -23.84 1.75
CA ASP A 136 3.94 -22.63 0.99
C ASP A 136 4.14 -21.41 1.92
N ALA A 137 3.44 -21.35 3.04
CA ALA A 137 3.66 -20.33 4.07
C ALA A 137 5.10 -20.38 4.60
N MET A 138 5.64 -21.57 4.87
CA MET A 138 7.04 -21.73 5.31
C MET A 138 8.03 -21.31 4.21
N ARG A 139 7.75 -21.69 2.95
CA ARG A 139 8.56 -21.26 1.81
C ARG A 139 8.61 -19.73 1.68
N VAL A 140 7.47 -19.08 1.80
CA VAL A 140 7.40 -17.61 1.69
C VAL A 140 8.12 -16.94 2.86
N LEU A 141 8.02 -17.45 4.08
CA LEU A 141 8.82 -16.97 5.22
C LEU A 141 10.32 -17.06 4.92
N GLY A 142 10.79 -18.18 4.35
CA GLY A 142 12.18 -18.34 3.91
C GLY A 142 12.58 -17.28 2.88
N LEU A 143 11.77 -17.11 1.83
CA LEU A 143 12.02 -16.08 0.79
C LEU A 143 12.05 -14.65 1.35
N MET A 144 11.18 -14.35 2.33
CA MET A 144 11.19 -13.05 3.00
C MET A 144 12.48 -12.86 3.80
N SER A 145 12.90 -13.89 4.58
CA SER A 145 14.14 -13.83 5.38
C SER A 145 15.37 -13.68 4.48
N ASP A 146 15.40 -14.39 3.36
CA ASP A 146 16.51 -14.29 2.39
C ASP A 146 16.54 -12.90 1.75
N ALA A 147 15.38 -12.37 1.33
CA ALA A 147 15.31 -11.02 0.78
C ALA A 147 15.78 -9.95 1.78
N LEU A 148 15.44 -10.09 3.08
CA LEU A 148 15.91 -9.20 4.12
C LEU A 148 17.42 -9.30 4.31
N ARG A 149 18.00 -10.52 4.36
CA ARG A 149 19.47 -10.73 4.45
C ARG A 149 20.22 -10.19 3.23
N ASP A 150 19.59 -10.23 2.06
CA ASP A 150 20.12 -9.67 0.81
C ASP A 150 20.04 -8.14 0.76
N GLY A 151 19.57 -7.49 1.82
CA GLY A 151 19.52 -6.03 1.93
C GLY A 151 18.23 -5.39 1.43
N TYR A 152 17.21 -6.18 1.04
CA TYR A 152 15.94 -5.64 0.55
C TYR A 152 14.98 -5.29 1.69
N THR A 153 14.12 -4.32 1.42
CA THR A 153 12.95 -4.05 2.26
C THR A 153 11.80 -4.95 1.82
N VAL A 154 11.17 -5.64 2.77
CA VAL A 154 9.97 -6.46 2.56
C VAL A 154 8.79 -5.80 3.28
N ALA A 155 7.61 -5.78 2.68
CA ALA A 155 6.41 -5.22 3.30
C ALA A 155 5.30 -6.27 3.45
N VAL A 156 4.63 -6.25 4.60
CA VAL A 156 3.53 -7.14 4.92
C VAL A 156 2.38 -6.39 5.57
N PHE A 157 1.19 -6.91 5.36
CA PHE A 157 -0.03 -6.50 6.05
C PHE A 157 -0.48 -7.64 6.99
N PRO A 158 -0.14 -7.58 8.29
CA PRO A 158 -0.43 -8.69 9.22
C PRO A 158 -1.91 -8.96 9.44
N GLU A 159 -2.78 -8.03 9.10
CA GLU A 159 -4.23 -8.21 9.13
C GLU A 159 -4.71 -9.29 8.14
N GLY A 160 -3.94 -9.55 7.09
CA GLY A 160 -4.22 -10.59 6.11
C GLY A 160 -5.39 -10.31 5.18
N THR A 161 -6.15 -9.25 5.39
CA THR A 161 -7.22 -8.73 4.54
C THR A 161 -7.35 -7.23 4.74
N THR A 162 -8.11 -6.56 3.87
CA THR A 162 -8.36 -5.11 3.97
C THR A 162 -9.52 -4.80 4.91
N GLY A 163 -9.35 -3.75 5.73
CA GLY A 163 -10.37 -3.17 6.60
C GLY A 163 -10.90 -1.84 6.09
N ASP A 164 -11.85 -1.25 6.82
CA ASP A 164 -12.42 0.06 6.49
C ASP A 164 -11.59 1.25 7.02
N GLY A 165 -10.50 0.98 7.74
CA GLY A 165 -9.62 1.97 8.34
C GLY A 165 -10.11 2.58 9.66
N ARG A 166 -11.30 2.18 10.15
CA ARG A 166 -11.87 2.70 11.41
C ARG A 166 -11.38 2.00 12.66
N ALA A 167 -10.92 0.76 12.50
CA ALA A 167 -10.29 -0.03 13.54
C ALA A 167 -9.21 -0.94 12.91
N LEU A 168 -8.19 -1.29 13.69
CA LEU A 168 -7.25 -2.33 13.29
C LEU A 168 -7.87 -3.70 13.51
N MET A 169 -7.62 -4.60 12.56
CA MET A 169 -7.89 -6.02 12.74
C MET A 169 -6.72 -6.70 13.47
N HIS A 170 -6.93 -7.95 13.85
CA HIS A 170 -5.90 -8.73 14.53
C HIS A 170 -4.64 -8.89 13.66
N PHE A 171 -3.47 -8.58 14.25
CA PHE A 171 -2.18 -8.79 13.59
C PHE A 171 -1.71 -10.24 13.73
N HIS A 172 -1.67 -10.98 12.62
CA HIS A 172 -1.13 -12.33 12.58
C HIS A 172 0.40 -12.31 12.66
N ALA A 173 0.95 -12.82 13.74
CA ALA A 173 2.38 -12.77 14.05
C ALA A 173 3.29 -13.59 13.12
N ASN A 174 2.71 -14.49 12.29
CA ASN A 174 3.50 -15.48 11.54
C ASN A 174 4.52 -14.84 10.59
N MET A 175 4.17 -13.75 9.92
CA MET A 175 5.07 -13.09 8.96
C MET A 175 6.21 -12.32 9.64
N LEU A 176 6.07 -11.98 10.92
CA LEU A 176 7.12 -11.29 11.69
C LEU A 176 8.33 -12.21 11.95
N GLN A 177 8.11 -13.54 11.90
CA GLN A 177 9.19 -14.51 12.05
C GLN A 177 10.32 -14.27 11.03
N ALA A 178 9.99 -13.81 9.82
CA ALA A 178 11.00 -13.54 8.79
C ALA A 178 12.02 -12.47 9.22
N ALA A 179 11.58 -11.41 9.89
CA ALA A 179 12.48 -10.38 10.40
C ALA A 179 13.34 -10.90 11.56
N ILE A 180 12.76 -11.72 12.45
CA ILE A 180 13.48 -12.35 13.57
C ILE A 180 14.55 -13.29 13.03
N ASP A 181 14.22 -14.16 12.06
CA ASP A 181 15.15 -15.11 11.45
C ASP A 181 16.27 -14.42 10.65
N ALA A 182 15.96 -13.27 10.04
CA ALA A 182 16.93 -12.47 9.33
C ALA A 182 17.76 -11.56 10.25
N LYS A 183 17.34 -11.36 11.50
CA LYS A 183 17.87 -10.36 12.46
C LYS A 183 17.79 -8.93 11.94
N GLU A 184 16.79 -8.66 11.11
CA GLU A 184 16.55 -7.34 10.53
C GLU A 184 15.41 -6.63 11.24
N PRO A 185 15.50 -5.30 11.41
CA PRO A 185 14.51 -4.55 12.17
C PRO A 185 13.15 -4.48 11.48
N VAL A 186 12.12 -4.12 12.25
CA VAL A 186 10.77 -3.88 11.77
C VAL A 186 10.45 -2.39 11.77
N GLN A 187 9.94 -1.89 10.66
CA GLN A 187 9.49 -0.50 10.49
C GLN A 187 7.97 -0.46 10.46
N PRO A 188 7.29 -0.02 11.53
CA PRO A 188 5.85 0.17 11.48
C PRO A 188 5.49 1.36 10.60
N VAL A 189 4.41 1.23 9.81
CA VAL A 189 3.84 2.29 9.00
C VAL A 189 2.34 2.33 9.23
N ALA A 190 1.81 3.48 9.62
CA ALA A 190 0.38 3.68 9.81
C ALA A 190 -0.20 4.43 8.60
N LEU A 191 -1.22 3.84 7.98
CA LEU A 191 -1.91 4.38 6.81
C LEU A 191 -3.31 4.86 7.17
N ARG A 192 -3.63 6.09 6.80
CA ARG A 192 -4.97 6.65 6.89
C ARG A 192 -5.32 7.38 5.59
N TYR A 193 -6.56 7.20 5.17
CA TYR A 193 -7.11 7.94 4.02
C TYR A 193 -8.16 8.93 4.53
N SER A 194 -8.08 10.17 4.07
CA SER A 194 -9.08 11.21 4.32
C SER A 194 -9.57 11.82 3.01
N ASP A 195 -10.72 12.46 3.03
CA ASP A 195 -11.22 13.28 1.92
C ASP A 195 -11.86 14.56 2.46
N VAL A 196 -12.37 15.42 1.57
CA VAL A 196 -12.96 16.72 1.96
C VAL A 196 -14.09 16.58 3.00
N ALA A 197 -14.78 15.45 3.03
CA ALA A 197 -15.95 15.23 3.89
C ALA A 197 -15.66 14.32 5.09
N HIS A 198 -14.55 13.54 5.05
CA HIS A 198 -14.32 12.48 6.03
C HIS A 198 -12.86 12.43 6.48
N ASP A 199 -12.64 12.37 7.79
CA ASP A 199 -11.33 12.10 8.39
C ASP A 199 -10.83 10.68 8.07
N ILE A 200 -11.77 9.74 7.90
CA ILE A 200 -11.53 8.38 7.39
C ILE A 200 -12.42 8.20 6.17
N SER A 201 -11.80 8.25 4.99
CA SER A 201 -12.51 8.20 3.72
C SER A 201 -13.05 6.81 3.41
N PRO A 202 -14.35 6.64 3.22
CA PRO A 202 -14.90 5.35 2.80
C PRO A 202 -14.55 5.00 1.35
N VAL A 203 -14.13 5.99 0.55
CA VAL A 203 -13.79 5.80 -0.87
C VAL A 203 -12.54 4.98 -1.06
N ALA A 204 -11.58 5.08 -0.13
CA ALA A 204 -10.34 4.31 -0.19
C ALA A 204 -10.54 2.85 0.25
N ALA A 205 -11.54 2.56 1.09
CA ALA A 205 -11.76 1.23 1.64
C ALA A 205 -12.08 0.20 0.54
N PHE A 206 -11.33 -0.90 0.53
CA PHE A 206 -11.52 -2.01 -0.41
C PHE A 206 -12.00 -3.23 0.34
N VAL A 207 -13.29 -3.26 0.70
CA VAL A 207 -13.90 -4.23 1.60
C VAL A 207 -15.13 -4.91 1.00
N GLY A 208 -15.48 -6.08 1.50
CA GLY A 208 -16.66 -6.85 1.08
C GLY A 208 -16.60 -7.22 -0.41
N ASP A 209 -17.70 -6.99 -1.11
CA ASP A 209 -17.85 -7.32 -2.53
C ASP A 209 -17.42 -6.18 -3.48
N THR A 210 -16.67 -5.20 -2.96
CA THR A 210 -16.16 -4.09 -3.77
C THR A 210 -15.25 -4.62 -4.86
N THR A 211 -15.63 -4.44 -6.12
CA THR A 211 -14.79 -4.80 -7.26
C THR A 211 -13.66 -3.78 -7.45
N LEU A 212 -12.54 -4.23 -8.06
CA LEU A 212 -11.42 -3.33 -8.37
C LEU A 212 -11.88 -2.12 -9.23
N TRP A 213 -12.81 -2.33 -10.15
CA TRP A 213 -13.35 -1.26 -11.00
C TRP A 213 -14.14 -0.24 -10.19
N GLN A 214 -15.03 -0.69 -9.28
CA GLN A 214 -15.78 0.21 -8.39
C GLN A 214 -14.85 1.03 -7.51
N SER A 215 -13.84 0.39 -6.92
CA SER A 215 -12.83 1.08 -6.11
C SER A 215 -12.04 2.09 -6.94
N LEU A 216 -11.53 1.69 -8.12
CA LEU A 216 -10.79 2.59 -9.00
C LEU A 216 -11.64 3.79 -9.42
N TRP A 217 -12.91 3.56 -9.81
CA TRP A 217 -13.82 4.63 -10.19
C TRP A 217 -14.09 5.59 -9.02
N GLY A 218 -14.30 5.05 -7.83
CA GLY A 218 -14.43 5.84 -6.60
C GLY A 218 -13.20 6.74 -6.37
N VAL A 219 -12.01 6.18 -6.44
CA VAL A 219 -10.75 6.90 -6.25
C VAL A 219 -10.55 8.02 -7.29
N VAL A 220 -10.71 7.72 -8.58
CA VAL A 220 -10.45 8.72 -9.64
C VAL A 220 -11.50 9.83 -9.71
N THR A 221 -12.68 9.62 -9.11
CA THR A 221 -13.74 10.64 -9.02
C THR A 221 -13.78 11.34 -7.66
N ALA A 222 -12.99 10.87 -6.69
CA ALA A 222 -12.90 11.47 -5.36
C ALA A 222 -12.36 12.90 -5.41
N GLN A 223 -12.83 13.73 -4.47
CA GLN A 223 -12.36 15.10 -4.28
C GLN A 223 -11.52 15.19 -3.00
N GLY A 224 -10.27 15.64 -3.15
CA GLY A 224 -9.35 15.83 -2.01
C GLY A 224 -8.99 14.55 -1.29
N LEU A 225 -9.01 13.39 -2.00
CA LEU A 225 -8.55 12.14 -1.41
C LEU A 225 -7.06 12.26 -1.08
N THR A 226 -6.74 12.06 0.19
CA THR A 226 -5.40 12.19 0.73
C THR A 226 -5.01 10.88 1.43
N VAL A 227 -3.82 10.37 1.15
CA VAL A 227 -3.21 9.29 1.92
C VAL A 227 -2.16 9.86 2.87
N HIS A 228 -2.32 9.55 4.16
CA HIS A 228 -1.35 9.87 5.22
C HIS A 228 -0.50 8.63 5.47
N VAL A 229 0.80 8.73 5.21
CA VAL A 229 1.79 7.69 5.46
C VAL A 229 2.64 8.10 6.65
N ASN A 230 2.39 7.51 7.81
CA ASN A 230 3.13 7.79 9.03
C ASN A 230 4.18 6.69 9.25
N VAL A 231 5.44 7.03 9.06
CA VAL A 231 6.57 6.13 9.30
C VAL A 231 6.96 6.23 10.77
N LEU A 232 6.66 5.19 11.55
CA LEU A 232 6.86 5.16 13.00
C LEU A 232 8.30 4.74 13.36
N PRO A 233 8.76 4.96 14.60
CA PRO A 233 10.08 4.54 15.03
C PRO A 233 10.33 3.04 14.82
N LEU A 234 11.52 2.72 14.36
CA LEU A 234 11.98 1.37 14.09
C LEU A 234 11.96 0.50 15.35
N GLN A 235 11.69 -0.80 15.21
CA GLN A 235 11.76 -1.80 16.26
C GLN A 235 12.86 -2.81 15.98
N THR A 236 13.75 -3.04 16.93
CA THR A 236 14.71 -4.15 16.88
C THR A 236 13.99 -5.46 17.18
N VAL A 237 14.54 -6.55 16.69
CA VAL A 237 13.98 -7.90 16.86
C VAL A 237 14.85 -8.79 17.77
N ASP A 238 15.87 -8.22 18.43
CA ASP A 238 16.77 -8.95 19.31
C ASP A 238 15.95 -9.60 20.42
N HIS A 239 16.00 -10.93 20.50
CA HIS A 239 15.26 -11.75 21.47
C HIS A 239 13.73 -11.57 21.45
N ALA A 240 13.15 -11.05 20.36
CA ALA A 240 11.73 -10.80 20.26
C ALA A 240 10.92 -12.09 20.13
N ASP A 241 9.89 -12.25 20.98
CA ASP A 241 8.78 -13.16 20.70
C ASP A 241 7.89 -12.53 19.63
N ARG A 242 7.57 -13.28 18.57
CA ARG A 242 6.79 -12.77 17.43
C ARG A 242 5.38 -12.29 17.79
N ARG A 243 4.77 -12.87 18.87
CA ARG A 243 3.42 -12.48 19.30
C ARG A 243 3.48 -11.17 20.06
N ALA A 244 4.42 -11.06 21.01
CA ALA A 244 4.67 -9.80 21.73
C ALA A 244 5.04 -8.67 20.74
N LEU A 245 5.85 -8.97 19.71
CA LEU A 245 6.18 -8.02 18.67
C LEU A 245 4.94 -7.59 17.87
N ALA A 246 4.04 -8.52 17.49
CA ALA A 246 2.79 -8.19 16.80
C ALA A 246 1.88 -7.29 17.62
N GLU A 247 1.73 -7.57 18.91
CA GLU A 247 0.95 -6.75 19.85
C GLU A 247 1.53 -5.34 19.97
N LEU A 248 2.85 -5.22 20.14
CA LEU A 248 3.55 -3.94 20.21
C LEU A 248 3.35 -3.11 18.93
N LEU A 249 3.53 -3.73 17.76
CA LEU A 249 3.37 -3.05 16.47
C LEU A 249 1.93 -2.62 16.23
N SER A 250 0.97 -3.49 16.55
CA SER A 250 -0.46 -3.18 16.47
C SER A 250 -0.83 -2.00 17.36
N SER A 251 -0.38 -2.00 18.64
CA SER A 251 -0.62 -0.89 19.56
C SER A 251 -0.05 0.42 19.02
N ARG A 252 1.19 0.45 18.55
CA ARG A 252 1.83 1.66 18.02
C ARG A 252 1.14 2.22 16.79
N ILE A 253 0.69 1.35 15.90
CA ILE A 253 -0.07 1.76 14.71
C ILE A 253 -1.44 2.29 15.14
N ALA A 254 -2.13 1.63 16.07
CA ALA A 254 -3.41 2.08 16.61
C ALA A 254 -3.29 3.45 17.29
N ASP A 255 -2.27 3.64 18.11
CA ASP A 255 -2.01 4.92 18.81
C ASP A 255 -1.82 6.06 17.79
N CYS A 256 -1.07 5.81 16.72
CA CYS A 256 -0.87 6.79 15.66
C CYS A 256 -2.14 7.12 14.87
N LEU A 257 -3.01 6.13 14.66
CA LEU A 257 -4.22 6.30 13.84
C LEU A 257 -5.39 6.89 14.62
N TYR A 258 -5.55 6.55 15.91
CA TYR A 258 -6.80 6.76 16.65
C TYR A 258 -6.64 7.60 17.93
N GLN A 259 -5.43 7.80 18.44
CA GLN A 259 -5.21 8.76 19.54
C GLN A 259 -5.17 10.19 18.97
N LYS A 260 -6.03 11.05 19.50
CA LYS A 260 -6.09 12.49 19.18
C LYS A 260 -5.16 13.28 20.10
#